data_b648e47028d47fe4718b8569efa3fbcd
#
_entry.id   b648e47028d47fe4718b8569efa3fbcd
#
_cell.length_a   1.000
_cell.length_b   1.000
_cell.length_c   1.000
_cell.angle_alpha   90.00
_cell.angle_beta   90.00
_cell.angle_gamma   90.00
#
_symmetry.space_group_name_H-M   'P 1'
#
loop_
_entity.id
_entity.type
_entity.pdbx_description
1 polymer ?
#
loop_
_entity_poly.entity_id
_entity_poly.type
_entity_poly.pdbx_seq_one_letter_code
_entity_poly.pdbx_strand_id
1 'polypeptide(L)'
;MDGTNSALNLYMWLAIVIAIFGVVAYYRTQVNKRTANVKNMESIYDKKQSQLSTITDSDPTLRDKIFNYYIASSYNSCCAGEFQDSYVTLDALKQVIKSGARVLDFEIYSVNG
;
A
#
# COMPACT_ATOMS: atom_id res chain seq x y z
N MET A 1 -49.97 -25.16 14.60
CA MET A 1 -48.75 -25.49 13.79
C MET A 1 -47.99 -24.26 13.30
N ASP A 2 -48.42 -23.04 13.62
CA ASP A 2 -47.86 -21.81 13.01
C ASP A 2 -46.68 -21.16 13.80
N GLY A 3 -46.52 -21.53 15.09
CA GLY A 3 -45.49 -20.91 15.93
C GLY A 3 -44.06 -21.33 15.60
N THR A 4 -43.85 -22.53 15.06
CA THR A 4 -42.50 -23.02 14.67
C THR A 4 -41.96 -22.37 13.40
N ASN A 5 -42.84 -22.06 12.45
CA ASN A 5 -42.45 -21.38 11.21
C ASN A 5 -42.09 -19.91 11.46
N SER A 6 -42.75 -19.23 12.38
CA SER A 6 -42.44 -17.85 12.70
C SER A 6 -41.10 -17.71 13.46
N ALA A 7 -40.80 -18.64 14.36
CA ALA A 7 -39.50 -18.69 15.02
C ALA A 7 -38.37 -19.00 14.07
N LEU A 8 -38.58 -19.95 13.15
CA LEU A 8 -37.57 -20.28 12.12
C LEU A 8 -37.26 -19.08 11.22
N ASN A 9 -38.30 -18.36 10.80
CA ASN A 9 -38.12 -17.12 10.00
C ASN A 9 -37.37 -16.06 10.79
N LEU A 10 -37.62 -15.90 12.08
CA LEU A 10 -36.91 -14.95 12.92
C LEU A 10 -35.41 -15.29 13.00
N TYR A 11 -35.06 -16.56 13.21
CA TYR A 11 -33.66 -17.00 13.26
C TYR A 11 -32.96 -16.81 11.90
N MET A 12 -33.65 -17.07 10.81
CA MET A 12 -33.12 -16.80 9.45
C MET A 12 -32.78 -15.32 9.27
N TRP A 13 -33.70 -14.42 9.61
CA TRP A 13 -33.44 -12.99 9.50
C TRP A 13 -32.30 -12.53 10.39
N LEU A 14 -32.24 -13.05 11.61
CA LEU A 14 -31.14 -12.75 12.55
C LEU A 14 -29.78 -13.21 12.00
N ALA A 15 -29.72 -14.40 11.41
CA ALA A 15 -28.51 -14.91 10.77
C ALA A 15 -28.06 -14.03 9.59
N ILE A 16 -29.00 -13.58 8.76
CA ILE A 16 -28.71 -12.67 7.63
C ILE A 16 -28.14 -11.34 8.14
N VAL A 17 -28.76 -10.76 9.19
CA VAL A 17 -28.28 -9.49 9.78
C VAL A 17 -26.87 -9.65 10.32
N ILE A 18 -26.58 -10.74 11.06
CA ILE A 18 -25.23 -11.02 11.57
C ILE A 18 -24.22 -11.17 10.43
N ALA A 19 -24.58 -11.88 9.36
CA ALA A 19 -23.72 -12.05 8.20
C ALA A 19 -23.40 -10.71 7.54
N ILE A 20 -24.40 -9.84 7.35
CA ILE A 20 -24.21 -8.49 6.78
C ILE A 20 -23.27 -7.66 7.68
N PHE A 21 -23.49 -7.67 9.00
CA PHE A 21 -22.59 -6.98 9.94
C PHE A 21 -21.16 -7.51 9.86
N GLY A 22 -20.97 -8.81 9.76
CA GLY A 22 -19.66 -9.45 9.59
C GLY A 22 -18.94 -8.96 8.31
N VAL A 23 -19.65 -8.93 7.19
CA VAL A 23 -19.11 -8.46 5.91
C VAL A 23 -18.74 -6.97 5.98
N VAL A 24 -19.61 -6.13 6.54
CA VAL A 24 -19.34 -4.69 6.70
C VAL A 24 -18.16 -4.44 7.62
N ALA A 25 -18.06 -5.15 8.74
CA ALA A 25 -16.94 -5.05 9.68
C ALA A 25 -15.63 -5.47 9.02
N TYR A 26 -15.63 -6.59 8.29
CA TYR A 26 -14.48 -7.05 7.52
C TYR A 26 -14.02 -6.01 6.51
N TYR A 27 -14.95 -5.48 5.70
CA TYR A 27 -14.63 -4.46 4.71
C TYR A 27 -14.03 -3.19 5.33
N ARG A 28 -14.63 -2.70 6.42
CA ARG A 28 -14.09 -1.53 7.16
C ARG A 28 -12.69 -1.79 7.70
N THR A 29 -12.43 -2.99 8.21
CA THR A 29 -11.10 -3.37 8.70
C THR A 29 -10.06 -3.32 7.58
N GLN A 30 -10.39 -3.81 6.38
CA GLN A 30 -9.48 -3.76 5.23
C GLN A 30 -9.21 -2.34 4.76
N VAL A 31 -10.24 -1.50 4.66
CA VAL A 31 -10.06 -0.09 4.28
C VAL A 31 -9.19 0.67 5.31
N ASN A 32 -9.42 0.42 6.60
CA ASN A 32 -8.64 1.05 7.66
C ASN A 32 -7.17 0.61 7.65
N LYS A 33 -6.89 -0.67 7.40
CA LYS A 33 -5.51 -1.18 7.23
C LYS A 33 -4.78 -0.48 6.10
N ARG A 34 -5.43 -0.32 4.95
CA ARG A 34 -4.86 0.38 3.79
C ARG A 34 -4.45 1.81 4.15
N THR A 35 -5.37 2.56 4.75
CA THR A 35 -5.11 3.94 5.16
C THR A 35 -4.01 4.03 6.22
N ALA A 36 -4.02 3.12 7.21
CA ALA A 36 -3.00 3.06 8.24
C ALA A 36 -1.61 2.77 7.67
N ASN A 37 -1.49 1.86 6.71
CA ASN A 37 -0.23 1.50 6.08
C ASN A 37 0.36 2.67 5.30
N VAL A 38 -0.46 3.38 4.51
CA VAL A 38 -0.02 4.60 3.80
C VAL A 38 0.44 5.67 4.79
N LYS A 39 -0.34 5.93 5.84
CA LYS A 39 0.00 6.92 6.87
C LYS A 39 1.27 6.55 7.65
N ASN A 40 1.46 5.27 7.94
CA ASN A 40 2.68 4.79 8.58
C ASN A 40 3.90 5.02 7.68
N MET A 41 3.78 4.71 6.40
CA MET A 41 4.80 4.95 5.39
C MET A 41 5.15 6.45 5.33
N GLU A 42 4.16 7.33 5.26
CA GLU A 42 4.35 8.79 5.30
C GLU A 42 5.13 9.21 6.55
N SER A 43 4.73 8.73 7.73
CA SER A 43 5.38 9.10 8.99
C SER A 43 6.86 8.69 9.06
N ILE A 44 7.23 7.60 8.39
CA ILE A 44 8.60 7.10 8.33
C ILE A 44 9.44 7.91 7.35
N TYR A 45 8.91 8.16 6.16
CA TYR A 45 9.65 8.78 5.06
C TYR A 45 9.68 10.30 5.12
N ASP A 46 8.64 10.97 5.61
CA ASP A 46 8.67 12.43 5.82
C ASP A 46 9.74 12.87 6.83
N LYS A 47 10.03 12.04 7.83
CA LYS A 47 11.10 12.29 8.80
C LYS A 47 12.50 12.01 8.24
N LYS A 48 12.58 11.17 7.21
CA LYS A 48 13.82 10.82 6.52
C LYS A 48 13.89 11.53 5.18
N GLN A 49 13.69 12.84 5.17
CA GLN A 49 13.95 13.62 3.97
C GLN A 49 15.34 13.28 3.46
N SER A 50 15.43 12.95 2.18
CA SER A 50 16.62 12.43 1.53
C SER A 50 17.88 13.16 2.00
N GLN A 51 18.75 12.50 2.75
CA GLN A 51 20.09 12.97 3.08
C GLN A 51 21.04 12.84 1.90
N LEU A 52 20.54 12.33 0.78
CA LEU A 52 21.31 12.19 -0.45
C LEU A 52 21.49 13.57 -1.08
N SER A 53 22.73 13.99 -1.19
CA SER A 53 23.07 15.21 -1.89
C SER A 53 22.66 15.11 -3.36
N THR A 54 22.01 16.13 -3.87
CA THR A 54 21.74 16.23 -5.31
C THR A 54 23.06 16.47 -6.01
N ILE A 55 23.33 15.63 -7.02
CA ILE A 55 24.50 15.82 -7.89
C ILE A 55 24.28 17.09 -8.69
N THR A 56 25.21 18.01 -8.60
CA THR A 56 25.21 19.23 -9.39
C THR A 56 26.13 19.08 -10.58
N ASP A 57 25.81 19.75 -11.69
CA ASP A 57 26.62 19.75 -12.92
C ASP A 57 28.05 20.25 -12.74
N SER A 58 28.37 20.78 -11.54
CA SER A 58 29.65 21.34 -11.17
C SER A 58 30.69 20.31 -10.73
N ASP A 59 30.33 19.03 -10.56
CA ASP A 59 31.29 18.00 -10.16
C ASP A 59 31.89 17.29 -11.40
N PRO A 60 33.11 17.63 -11.84
CA PRO A 60 33.71 17.06 -13.04
C PRO A 60 34.12 15.58 -12.88
N THR A 61 34.19 15.07 -11.65
CA THR A 61 34.64 13.69 -11.38
C THR A 61 33.52 12.66 -11.58
N LEU A 62 32.30 13.11 -11.52
CA LEU A 62 31.09 12.26 -11.56
C LEU A 62 30.37 12.35 -12.91
N ARG A 63 30.86 13.17 -13.83
CA ARG A 63 30.23 13.42 -15.14
C ARG A 63 30.08 12.13 -15.95
N ASP A 64 28.90 11.96 -16.52
CA ASP A 64 28.62 11.14 -17.71
C ASP A 64 28.60 9.60 -17.51
N LYS A 65 28.84 9.06 -16.31
CA LYS A 65 28.89 7.61 -16.10
C LYS A 65 28.08 7.18 -14.90
N ILE A 66 26.94 6.55 -15.14
CA ILE A 66 26.01 6.10 -14.12
C ILE A 66 26.65 5.18 -13.05
N PHE A 67 27.70 4.43 -13.41
CA PHE A 67 28.41 3.55 -12.49
C PHE A 67 29.27 4.28 -11.45
N ASN A 68 29.45 5.60 -11.59
CA ASN A 68 30.16 6.42 -10.61
C ASN A 68 29.26 6.85 -9.44
N TYR A 69 27.97 6.51 -9.48
CA TYR A 69 27.00 6.99 -8.53
C TYR A 69 26.37 5.86 -7.72
N TYR A 70 26.11 6.12 -6.45
CA TYR A 70 25.18 5.33 -5.65
C TYR A 70 23.77 5.84 -5.92
N ILE A 71 22.96 5.00 -6.55
CA ILE A 71 21.59 5.38 -6.92
C ILE A 71 20.60 4.74 -5.96
N ALA A 72 19.83 5.57 -5.25
CA ALA A 72 18.76 5.06 -4.42
C ALA A 72 17.71 4.35 -5.28
N SER A 73 17.45 3.10 -4.97
CA SER A 73 16.48 2.26 -5.66
C SER A 73 15.39 1.79 -4.71
N SER A 74 14.23 1.49 -5.26
CA SER A 74 13.09 0.94 -4.54
C SER A 74 12.60 -0.32 -5.24
N TYR A 75 12.31 -1.35 -4.48
CA TYR A 75 11.68 -2.60 -4.93
C TYR A 75 10.18 -2.54 -4.66
N ASN A 76 9.35 -3.03 -5.59
CA ASN A 76 7.89 -2.96 -5.51
C ASN A 76 7.40 -1.54 -5.15
N SER A 77 7.84 -0.57 -5.91
CA SER A 77 7.85 0.87 -5.56
C SER A 77 6.48 1.51 -5.29
N CYS A 78 5.39 0.85 -5.66
CA CYS A 78 4.02 1.33 -5.44
C CYS A 78 3.29 0.62 -4.29
N CYS A 79 3.99 -0.27 -3.56
CA CYS A 79 3.38 -1.08 -2.50
C CYS A 79 3.48 -0.39 -1.14
N ALA A 80 2.36 -0.36 -0.41
CA ALA A 80 2.28 0.09 0.97
C ALA A 80 1.75 -1.03 1.86
N GLY A 81 2.51 -1.41 2.91
CA GLY A 81 2.14 -2.46 3.86
C GLY A 81 3.17 -3.56 4.00
N GLU A 82 2.80 -4.60 4.72
CA GLU A 82 3.61 -5.80 4.89
C GLU A 82 3.52 -6.69 3.64
N PHE A 83 4.56 -7.47 3.39
CA PHE A 83 4.78 -8.21 2.15
C PHE A 83 3.59 -9.06 1.64
N GLN A 84 2.80 -9.66 2.52
CA GLN A 84 1.65 -10.50 2.12
C GLN A 84 0.34 -9.73 1.94
N ASP A 85 0.19 -8.59 2.62
CA ASP A 85 -1.03 -7.79 2.63
C ASP A 85 -0.77 -6.35 2.15
N SER A 86 0.17 -6.20 1.22
CA SER A 86 0.50 -4.88 0.67
C SER A 86 -0.56 -4.38 -0.31
N TYR A 87 -0.74 -3.08 -0.31
CA TYR A 87 -1.66 -2.40 -1.24
C TYR A 87 -0.87 -1.58 -2.26
N VAL A 88 -1.25 -1.69 -3.52
CA VAL A 88 -0.72 -0.83 -4.58
C VAL A 88 -1.40 0.52 -4.50
N THR A 89 -0.62 1.58 -4.29
CA THR A 89 -1.13 2.95 -4.21
C THR A 89 -0.19 3.96 -4.84
N LEU A 90 -0.77 5.01 -5.44
CA LEU A 90 0.01 6.14 -5.95
C LEU A 90 0.68 6.94 -4.83
N ASP A 91 0.10 6.93 -3.63
CA ASP A 91 0.68 7.66 -2.50
C ASP A 91 1.95 6.98 -2.00
N ALA A 92 2.02 5.63 -1.99
CA ALA A 92 3.25 4.91 -1.75
C ALA A 92 4.34 5.28 -2.76
N LEU A 93 4.02 5.32 -4.05
CA LEU A 93 4.94 5.72 -5.09
C LEU A 93 5.45 7.15 -4.90
N LYS A 94 4.56 8.09 -4.58
CA LYS A 94 4.95 9.48 -4.28
C LYS A 94 5.94 9.56 -3.10
N GLN A 95 5.70 8.80 -2.03
CA GLN A 95 6.60 8.78 -0.87
C GLN A 95 7.97 8.21 -1.23
N VAL A 96 8.02 7.14 -2.01
CA VAL A 96 9.27 6.55 -2.50
C VAL A 96 10.08 7.57 -3.33
N ILE A 97 9.43 8.29 -4.24
CA ILE A 97 10.08 9.34 -5.04
C ILE A 97 10.56 10.50 -4.17
N LYS A 98 9.73 10.96 -3.22
CA LYS A 98 10.09 12.01 -2.26
C LYS A 98 11.29 11.61 -1.39
N SER A 99 11.39 10.34 -1.01
CA SER A 99 12.53 9.83 -0.23
C SER A 99 13.85 9.79 -1.00
N GLY A 100 13.83 10.09 -2.29
CA GLY A 100 15.02 10.20 -3.13
C GLY A 100 15.30 9.01 -4.03
N ALA A 101 14.43 8.01 -4.08
CA ALA A 101 14.57 6.90 -5.03
C ALA A 101 14.52 7.42 -6.48
N ARG A 102 15.42 6.91 -7.31
CA ARG A 102 15.54 7.26 -8.75
C ARG A 102 15.40 6.03 -9.65
N VAL A 103 15.62 4.85 -9.11
CA VAL A 103 15.31 3.59 -9.77
C VAL A 103 14.10 2.98 -9.09
N LEU A 104 13.07 2.71 -9.87
CA LEU A 104 11.78 2.19 -9.39
C LEU A 104 11.54 0.84 -10.05
N ASP A 105 11.20 -0.15 -9.26
CA ASP A 105 10.88 -1.49 -9.72
C ASP A 105 9.38 -1.77 -9.57
N PHE A 106 8.78 -2.36 -10.61
CA PHE A 106 7.38 -2.71 -10.67
C PHE A 106 7.22 -4.14 -11.17
N GLU A 107 6.55 -4.97 -10.40
CA GLU A 107 6.12 -6.28 -10.86
C GLU A 107 4.75 -6.17 -11.54
N ILE A 108 4.72 -6.45 -12.84
CA ILE A 108 3.50 -6.36 -13.66
C ILE A 108 3.06 -7.76 -14.07
N TYR A 109 1.85 -8.12 -13.72
CA TYR A 109 1.26 -9.41 -14.06
C TYR A 109 0.09 -9.23 -15.01
N SER A 110 0.03 -10.07 -16.03
CA SER A 110 -1.15 -10.15 -16.88
C SER A 110 -2.27 -10.91 -16.16
N VAL A 111 -3.47 -10.34 -16.18
CA VAL A 111 -4.67 -11.02 -15.70
C VAL A 111 -5.46 -11.48 -16.93
N ASN A 112 -5.64 -12.78 -17.05
CA ASN A 112 -6.33 -13.47 -18.18
C ASN A 112 -5.53 -13.56 -19.49
N GLY A 113 -4.22 -13.74 -19.40
CA GLY A 113 -3.35 -14.15 -20.52
C GLY A 113 -2.83 -13.01 -21.36
#